data_3276ddb51a9bfb05248ddf9ee83341e8
#
_entry.id   3276ddb51a9bfb05248ddf9ee83341e8
#
_cell.length_a   1.000
_cell.length_b   1.000
_cell.length_c   1.000
_cell.angle_alpha   90.00
_cell.angle_beta   90.00
_cell.angle_gamma   90.00
#
_symmetry.space_group_name_H-M   'P 1'
#
loop_
_entity.id
_entity.type
_entity.pdbx_description
1 polymer ?
#
loop_
_entity_poly.entity_id
_entity_poly.type
_entity_poly.pdbx_seq_one_letter_code
_entity_poly.pdbx_strand_id
1 'polypeptide(L)'
;VRKVDAATGIITNVAGTGQARYSGDDGPAVSAAINEPTGLAVSDEALYIADQSNNRVRRVDLATGVITTVAGDGTAAYSGDQVSAVQASLAGPSGVALGGDGVVYVADTFNSRIRSVDPATGQIATVAGDGGTYRYQGPAEPSSPSLSRPAGIAVGSDGNVYMTDSDSHLIRVW
;
A
#
# COMPACT_ATOMS: atom_id res chain seq x y z
N VAL A 1 -8.12 0.11 -12.46
CA VAL A 1 -8.33 1.39 -11.75
C VAL A 1 -8.93 2.40 -12.70
N ARG A 2 -9.91 3.16 -12.23
CA ARG A 2 -10.67 4.12 -13.05
C ARG A 2 -10.69 5.49 -12.41
N LYS A 3 -10.73 6.54 -13.24
CA LYS A 3 -10.87 7.94 -12.84
C LYS A 3 -12.22 8.46 -13.34
N VAL A 4 -12.92 9.21 -12.49
CA VAL A 4 -14.06 10.03 -12.90
C VAL A 4 -13.57 11.48 -12.99
N ASP A 5 -13.74 12.10 -14.12
CA ASP A 5 -13.45 13.51 -14.30
C ASP A 5 -14.51 14.35 -13.59
N ALA A 6 -14.09 15.24 -12.68
CA ALA A 6 -14.99 15.98 -11.82
C ALA A 6 -15.82 17.04 -12.57
N ALA A 7 -15.33 17.55 -13.69
CA ALA A 7 -16.02 18.58 -14.48
C ALA A 7 -17.03 17.98 -15.46
N THR A 8 -16.69 16.82 -16.06
CA THR A 8 -17.49 16.21 -17.13
C THR A 8 -18.27 14.98 -16.69
N GLY A 9 -17.94 14.37 -15.53
CA GLY A 9 -18.49 13.09 -15.07
C GLY A 9 -18.05 11.87 -15.89
N ILE A 10 -17.14 12.06 -16.86
CA ILE A 10 -16.68 10.95 -17.72
C ILE A 10 -15.75 10.04 -16.93
N ILE A 11 -16.01 8.73 -17.00
CA ILE A 11 -15.17 7.71 -16.40
C ILE A 11 -14.19 7.15 -17.43
N THR A 12 -12.89 7.08 -17.07
CA THR A 12 -11.82 6.57 -17.92
C THR A 12 -11.00 5.52 -17.18
N ASN A 13 -10.35 4.62 -17.94
CA ASN A 13 -9.40 3.67 -17.39
C ASN A 13 -8.04 4.35 -17.19
N VAL A 14 -7.46 4.20 -15.99
CA VAL A 14 -6.13 4.74 -15.63
C VAL A 14 -5.09 3.63 -15.58
N ALA A 15 -5.45 2.46 -15.07
CA ALA A 15 -4.56 1.31 -14.99
C ALA A 15 -5.36 0.00 -14.97
N GLY A 16 -4.77 -1.05 -15.53
CA GLY A 16 -5.31 -2.39 -15.53
C GLY A 16 -6.04 -2.77 -16.83
N THR A 17 -5.82 -4.01 -17.28
CA THR A 17 -6.47 -4.62 -18.46
C THR A 17 -7.75 -5.39 -18.10
N GLY A 18 -8.04 -5.59 -16.81
CA GLY A 18 -9.09 -6.48 -16.32
C GLY A 18 -8.66 -7.94 -16.18
N GLN A 19 -7.40 -8.27 -16.46
CA GLN A 19 -6.86 -9.60 -16.24
C GLN A 19 -6.23 -9.71 -14.84
N ALA A 20 -6.63 -10.70 -14.06
CA ALA A 20 -6.14 -10.98 -12.70
C ALA A 20 -4.77 -11.66 -12.76
N ARG A 21 -3.70 -10.88 -12.92
CA ARG A 21 -2.30 -11.32 -12.94
C ARG A 21 -1.35 -10.12 -12.77
N TYR A 22 -0.06 -10.38 -12.70
CA TYR A 22 0.99 -9.36 -12.71
C TYR A 22 1.62 -9.25 -14.09
N SER A 23 1.67 -8.03 -14.63
CA SER A 23 2.47 -7.70 -15.83
C SER A 23 2.58 -6.19 -16.04
N GLY A 24 3.41 -5.78 -16.97
CA GLY A 24 3.38 -4.47 -17.61
C GLY A 24 4.18 -3.37 -16.93
N ASP A 25 5.11 -3.70 -16.01
CA ASP A 25 6.05 -2.70 -15.51
C ASP A 25 6.86 -2.08 -16.64
N ASP A 26 7.21 -0.81 -16.46
CA ASP A 26 7.92 0.05 -17.40
C ASP A 26 7.14 0.32 -18.69
N GLY A 27 5.88 -0.04 -18.74
CA GLY A 27 4.97 0.18 -19.85
C GLY A 27 3.73 1.00 -19.50
N PRO A 28 2.81 1.20 -20.46
CA PRO A 28 1.56 1.93 -20.22
C PRO A 28 0.68 1.23 -19.16
N ALA A 29 0.27 1.96 -18.12
CA ALA A 29 -0.54 1.44 -17.04
C ALA A 29 -1.86 0.81 -17.48
N VAL A 30 -2.47 1.35 -18.53
CA VAL A 30 -3.71 0.81 -19.13
C VAL A 30 -3.52 -0.56 -19.80
N SER A 31 -2.27 -0.93 -20.10
CA SER A 31 -1.87 -2.22 -20.68
C SER A 31 -1.31 -3.19 -19.63
N ALA A 32 -1.12 -2.75 -18.40
CA ALA A 32 -0.64 -3.59 -17.30
C ALA A 32 -1.77 -4.45 -16.73
N ALA A 33 -1.45 -5.65 -16.27
CA ALA A 33 -2.40 -6.45 -15.51
C ALA A 33 -2.19 -6.23 -14.01
N ILE A 34 -3.30 -6.13 -13.28
CA ILE A 34 -3.38 -5.87 -11.85
C ILE A 34 -4.35 -6.89 -11.26
N ASN A 35 -4.08 -7.38 -10.05
CA ASN A 35 -4.90 -8.42 -9.42
C ASN A 35 -5.44 -7.97 -8.06
N GLU A 36 -6.76 -7.81 -7.97
CA GLU A 36 -7.47 -7.35 -6.77
C GLU A 36 -6.89 -6.04 -6.19
N PRO A 37 -6.88 -4.92 -6.96
CA PRO A 37 -6.45 -3.64 -6.42
C PRO A 37 -7.44 -3.14 -5.36
N THR A 38 -6.96 -2.87 -4.13
CA THR A 38 -7.80 -2.52 -2.98
C THR A 38 -7.59 -1.10 -2.50
N GLY A 39 -6.34 -0.65 -2.34
CA GLY A 39 -5.99 0.66 -1.83
C GLY A 39 -5.41 1.57 -2.92
N LEU A 40 -5.71 2.86 -2.81
CA LEU A 40 -5.19 3.90 -3.69
C LEU A 40 -4.69 5.08 -2.87
N ALA A 41 -3.56 5.66 -3.29
CA ALA A 41 -3.13 6.98 -2.86
C ALA A 41 -2.69 7.79 -4.08
N VAL A 42 -2.95 9.09 -4.06
CA VAL A 42 -2.66 9.95 -5.20
C VAL A 42 -1.95 11.22 -4.74
N SER A 43 -0.93 11.63 -5.49
CA SER A 43 -0.33 12.96 -5.45
C SER A 43 -0.57 13.66 -6.78
N ASP A 44 -0.05 14.88 -6.92
CA ASP A 44 -0.09 15.60 -8.20
C ASP A 44 0.68 14.88 -9.31
N GLU A 45 1.69 14.08 -8.96
CA GLU A 45 2.59 13.43 -9.90
C GLU A 45 2.29 11.94 -10.13
N ALA A 46 1.71 11.25 -9.15
CA ALA A 46 1.61 9.79 -9.20
C ALA A 46 0.36 9.23 -8.51
N LEU A 47 -0.08 8.09 -9.03
CA LEU A 47 -1.08 7.23 -8.39
C LEU A 47 -0.40 5.96 -7.90
N TYR A 48 -0.57 5.65 -6.61
CA TYR A 48 -0.10 4.41 -5.99
C TYR A 48 -1.26 3.45 -5.82
N ILE A 49 -1.01 2.17 -6.06
CA ILE A 49 -2.01 1.11 -6.10
C ILE A 49 -1.52 -0.06 -5.25
N ALA A 50 -2.28 -0.44 -4.24
CA ALA A 50 -2.10 -1.72 -3.56
C ALA A 50 -2.62 -2.84 -4.47
N ASP A 51 -1.70 -3.51 -5.16
CA ASP A 51 -1.94 -4.62 -6.09
C ASP A 51 -1.94 -5.93 -5.28
N GLN A 52 -3.01 -6.10 -4.48
CA GLN A 52 -3.09 -6.98 -3.31
C GLN A 52 -2.70 -8.42 -3.62
N SER A 53 -3.38 -9.05 -4.56
CA SER A 53 -3.13 -10.46 -4.89
C SER A 53 -1.86 -10.70 -5.72
N ASN A 54 -1.19 -9.64 -6.18
CA ASN A 54 0.16 -9.70 -6.72
C ASN A 54 1.25 -9.43 -5.66
N ASN A 55 0.88 -9.19 -4.40
CA ASN A 55 1.79 -8.87 -3.29
C ASN A 55 2.75 -7.71 -3.62
N ARG A 56 2.21 -6.65 -4.24
CA ARG A 56 2.97 -5.49 -4.70
C ARG A 56 2.25 -4.18 -4.43
N VAL A 57 3.03 -3.12 -4.36
CA VAL A 57 2.55 -1.75 -4.52
C VAL A 57 3.07 -1.23 -5.86
N ARG A 58 2.16 -0.74 -6.69
CA ARG A 58 2.47 -0.20 -8.02
C ARG A 58 2.32 1.31 -8.01
N ARG A 59 3.12 2.00 -8.83
CA ARG A 59 3.07 3.44 -9.05
C ARG A 59 2.79 3.71 -10.53
N VAL A 60 1.82 4.56 -10.80
CA VAL A 60 1.57 5.11 -12.13
C VAL A 60 2.03 6.56 -12.12
N ASP A 61 2.94 6.90 -12.99
CA ASP A 61 3.33 8.28 -13.26
C ASP A 61 2.21 8.95 -14.06
N LEU A 62 1.63 10.02 -13.53
CA LEU A 62 0.45 10.65 -14.12
C LEU A 62 0.76 11.50 -15.36
N ALA A 63 2.01 11.92 -15.55
CA ALA A 63 2.43 12.68 -16.73
C ALA A 63 2.70 11.78 -17.92
N THR A 64 3.32 10.60 -17.68
CA THR A 64 3.72 9.66 -18.74
C THR A 64 2.76 8.49 -18.93
N GLY A 65 1.95 8.18 -17.91
CA GLY A 65 1.08 7.00 -17.87
C GLY A 65 1.83 5.69 -17.68
N VAL A 66 3.13 5.72 -17.33
CA VAL A 66 3.95 4.52 -17.12
C VAL A 66 3.72 3.96 -15.72
N ILE A 67 3.58 2.64 -15.62
CA ILE A 67 3.45 1.92 -14.35
C ILE A 67 4.77 1.24 -13.97
N THR A 68 5.08 1.25 -12.67
CA THR A 68 6.25 0.56 -12.11
C THR A 68 5.89 -0.10 -10.77
N THR A 69 6.64 -1.09 -10.32
CA THR A 69 6.57 -1.60 -8.96
C THR A 69 7.45 -0.74 -8.04
N VAL A 70 6.92 -0.32 -6.89
CA VAL A 70 7.66 0.44 -5.87
C VAL A 70 7.93 -0.36 -4.61
N ALA A 71 7.15 -1.40 -4.34
CA ALA A 71 7.39 -2.35 -3.26
C ALA A 71 6.79 -3.71 -3.58
N GLY A 72 7.42 -4.76 -3.06
CA GLY A 72 6.97 -6.14 -3.21
C GLY A 72 7.65 -6.86 -4.38
N ASP A 73 8.17 -8.06 -4.10
CA ASP A 73 8.76 -8.97 -5.10
C ASP A 73 7.72 -9.96 -5.69
N GLY A 74 6.51 -9.97 -5.13
CA GLY A 74 5.40 -10.86 -5.48
C GLY A 74 5.27 -12.09 -4.62
N THR A 75 6.23 -12.35 -3.73
CA THR A 75 6.16 -13.42 -2.77
C THR A 75 5.30 -13.02 -1.58
N ALA A 76 4.31 -13.83 -1.20
CA ALA A 76 3.49 -13.61 -0.02
C ALA A 76 4.28 -14.00 1.25
N ALA A 77 5.09 -13.10 1.78
CA ALA A 77 5.94 -13.32 2.94
C ALA A 77 6.37 -12.00 3.60
N TYR A 78 7.10 -12.10 4.71
CA TYR A 78 7.86 -11.02 5.31
C TYR A 78 9.37 -11.31 5.16
N SER A 79 10.10 -10.43 4.49
CA SER A 79 11.54 -10.61 4.22
C SER A 79 12.45 -9.66 5.03
N GLY A 80 11.89 -8.94 6.00
CA GLY A 80 12.66 -8.03 6.86
C GLY A 80 12.62 -6.56 6.43
N ASP A 81 13.47 -5.78 7.10
CA ASP A 81 13.58 -4.33 6.96
C ASP A 81 14.95 -3.93 6.43
N GLN A 82 15.10 -2.66 6.05
CA GLN A 82 16.36 -2.07 5.54
C GLN A 82 16.88 -2.74 4.26
N VAL A 83 15.98 -3.29 3.48
CA VAL A 83 16.24 -3.85 2.15
C VAL A 83 15.55 -3.00 1.08
N SER A 84 15.96 -3.19 -0.19
CA SER A 84 15.26 -2.55 -1.31
C SER A 84 13.79 -2.95 -1.32
N ALA A 85 12.89 -1.97 -1.34
CA ALA A 85 11.44 -2.20 -1.26
C ALA A 85 10.92 -3.10 -2.40
N VAL A 86 11.50 -2.99 -3.60
CA VAL A 86 11.10 -3.83 -4.75
C VAL A 86 11.61 -5.28 -4.65
N GLN A 87 12.55 -5.55 -3.73
CA GLN A 87 13.05 -6.89 -3.43
C GLN A 87 12.49 -7.45 -2.12
N ALA A 88 11.75 -6.63 -1.38
CA ALA A 88 11.08 -7.07 -0.17
C ALA A 88 9.81 -7.84 -0.49
N SER A 89 9.51 -8.87 0.29
CA SER A 89 8.24 -9.57 0.20
C SER A 89 7.17 -8.83 1.02
N LEU A 90 5.96 -8.76 0.48
CA LEU A 90 4.74 -8.26 1.12
C LEU A 90 3.69 -9.37 1.10
N ALA A 91 2.75 -9.36 2.02
CA ALA A 91 1.67 -10.34 2.03
C ALA A 91 0.29 -9.66 1.98
N GLY A 92 -0.31 -9.66 0.81
CA GLY A 92 -1.62 -9.09 0.54
C GLY A 92 -1.73 -7.60 0.97
N PRO A 93 -0.87 -6.69 0.48
CA PRO A 93 -0.96 -5.28 0.82
C PRO A 93 -2.32 -4.74 0.41
N SER A 94 -3.10 -4.20 1.35
CA SER A 94 -4.47 -3.76 1.07
C SER A 94 -4.66 -2.25 1.08
N GLY A 95 -3.84 -1.52 1.82
CA GLY A 95 -3.89 -0.06 1.90
C GLY A 95 -2.56 0.58 1.52
N VAL A 96 -2.62 1.77 0.94
CA VAL A 96 -1.47 2.62 0.65
C VAL A 96 -1.82 4.07 0.96
N ALA A 97 -0.88 4.80 1.54
CA ALA A 97 -0.99 6.23 1.81
C ALA A 97 0.33 6.94 1.58
N LEU A 98 0.28 8.27 1.41
CA LEU A 98 1.45 9.10 1.17
C LEU A 98 1.65 10.07 2.33
N GLY A 99 2.86 10.14 2.85
CA GLY A 99 3.32 11.21 3.71
C GLY A 99 3.61 12.49 2.93
N GLY A 100 3.58 13.62 3.61
CA GLY A 100 3.91 14.93 3.01
C GLY A 100 5.37 15.03 2.54
N ASP A 101 6.22 14.15 3.02
CA ASP A 101 7.63 13.96 2.64
C ASP A 101 7.83 12.98 1.48
N GLY A 102 6.75 12.44 0.92
CA GLY A 102 6.78 11.47 -0.17
C GLY A 102 6.98 10.02 0.27
N VAL A 103 7.07 9.75 1.58
CA VAL A 103 7.13 8.38 2.11
C VAL A 103 5.83 7.64 1.76
N VAL A 104 5.98 6.43 1.24
CA VAL A 104 4.84 5.56 0.91
C VAL A 104 4.60 4.60 2.06
N TYR A 105 3.45 4.72 2.71
CA TYR A 105 3.01 3.82 3.77
C TYR A 105 2.13 2.72 3.20
N VAL A 106 2.36 1.48 3.64
CA VAL A 106 1.70 0.28 3.13
C VAL A 106 1.12 -0.53 4.28
N ALA A 107 -0.15 -0.83 4.24
CA ALA A 107 -0.75 -1.84 5.12
C ALA A 107 -0.42 -3.23 4.57
N ASP A 108 0.61 -3.85 5.14
CA ASP A 108 1.10 -5.19 4.82
C ASP A 108 0.27 -6.22 5.61
N THR A 109 -0.96 -6.40 5.15
CA THR A 109 -2.13 -6.90 5.89
C THR A 109 -1.91 -8.27 6.51
N PHE A 110 -1.46 -9.25 5.70
CA PHE A 110 -1.27 -10.61 6.20
C PHE A 110 0.07 -10.80 6.93
N ASN A 111 0.96 -9.80 6.88
CA ASN A 111 2.14 -9.73 7.74
C ASN A 111 1.87 -8.98 9.06
N SER A 112 0.65 -8.49 9.30
CA SER A 112 0.26 -7.75 10.51
C SER A 112 1.19 -6.56 10.79
N ARG A 113 1.53 -5.79 9.74
CA ARG A 113 2.48 -4.66 9.79
C ARG A 113 2.00 -3.47 8.98
N ILE A 114 2.45 -2.30 9.40
CA ILE A 114 2.52 -1.12 8.52
C ILE A 114 3.97 -0.96 8.13
N ARG A 115 4.21 -0.82 6.82
CA ARG A 115 5.53 -0.63 6.26
C ARG A 115 5.64 0.79 5.68
N SER A 116 6.85 1.34 5.67
CA SER A 116 7.18 2.58 4.97
C SER A 116 8.21 2.31 3.89
N VAL A 117 8.10 3.00 2.75
CA VAL A 117 9.11 3.03 1.70
C VAL A 117 9.63 4.46 1.61
N ASP A 118 10.92 4.61 1.85
CA ASP A 118 11.62 5.90 1.77
C ASP A 118 11.89 6.23 0.29
N PRO A 119 11.38 7.34 -0.24
CA PRO A 119 11.55 7.71 -1.64
C PRO A 119 13.01 8.07 -2.01
N ALA A 120 13.84 8.49 -1.04
CA ALA A 120 15.22 8.88 -1.27
C ALA A 120 16.16 7.67 -1.38
N THR A 121 15.92 6.62 -0.59
CA THR A 121 16.77 5.42 -0.53
C THR A 121 16.17 4.21 -1.22
N GLY A 122 14.87 4.19 -1.44
CA GLY A 122 14.11 3.04 -1.95
C GLY A 122 14.06 1.87 -0.97
N GLN A 123 14.41 2.09 0.30
CA GLN A 123 14.38 1.05 1.33
C GLN A 123 13.02 0.94 2.00
N ILE A 124 12.68 -0.27 2.44
CA ILE A 124 11.47 -0.54 3.21
C ILE A 124 11.80 -0.75 4.68
N ALA A 125 10.91 -0.28 5.55
CA ALA A 125 10.98 -0.48 6.99
C ALA A 125 9.61 -0.78 7.60
N THR A 126 9.58 -1.46 8.74
CA THR A 126 8.38 -1.60 9.57
C THR A 126 8.24 -0.38 10.48
N VAL A 127 7.08 0.27 10.45
CA VAL A 127 6.77 1.42 11.32
C VAL A 127 5.79 1.05 12.45
N ALA A 128 4.93 0.06 12.22
CA ALA A 128 4.02 -0.44 13.25
C ALA A 128 3.73 -1.93 13.02
N GLY A 129 3.43 -2.65 14.10
CA GLY A 129 3.16 -4.08 14.08
C GLY A 129 4.43 -4.93 14.20
N ASP A 130 4.32 -6.05 14.91
CA ASP A 130 5.41 -7.00 15.16
C ASP A 130 5.27 -8.31 14.36
N GLY A 131 4.16 -8.45 13.61
CA GLY A 131 3.81 -9.66 12.87
C GLY A 131 3.11 -10.72 13.70
N GLY A 132 2.89 -10.46 14.99
CA GLY A 132 2.05 -11.30 15.82
C GLY A 132 0.57 -11.15 15.46
N THR A 133 -0.20 -12.23 15.58
CA THR A 133 -1.66 -12.17 15.49
C THR A 133 -2.22 -11.74 16.83
N TYR A 134 -2.36 -10.43 17.02
CA TYR A 134 -3.03 -9.90 18.20
C TYR A 134 -4.55 -9.88 17.98
N ARG A 135 -5.30 -10.42 18.92
CA ARG A 135 -6.74 -10.16 19.03
C ARG A 135 -6.95 -9.29 20.26
N TYR A 136 -7.49 -8.10 20.06
CA TYR A 136 -7.89 -7.23 21.15
C TYR A 136 -8.86 -7.94 22.09
N GLN A 137 -8.49 -8.06 23.37
CA GLN A 137 -9.29 -8.75 24.39
C GLN A 137 -9.82 -7.80 25.48
N GLY A 138 -9.89 -6.49 25.21
CA GLY A 138 -10.42 -5.52 26.18
C GLY A 138 -9.62 -4.21 26.23
N PRO A 139 -9.91 -3.30 27.17
CA PRO A 139 -9.33 -1.95 27.22
C PRO A 139 -7.85 -1.89 27.66
N ALA A 140 -7.17 -3.02 27.76
CA ALA A 140 -5.77 -3.05 28.17
C ALA A 140 -4.83 -2.85 26.99
N GLU A 141 -3.91 -1.92 27.13
CA GLU A 141 -2.70 -1.66 26.37
C GLU A 141 -2.86 -0.94 25.00
N PRO A 142 -2.99 0.41 25.02
CA PRO A 142 -2.78 1.21 23.82
C PRO A 142 -1.38 1.05 23.21
N SER A 143 -0.43 0.51 23.98
CA SER A 143 0.99 0.36 23.63
C SER A 143 1.35 -0.99 23.01
N SER A 144 0.40 -1.90 22.78
CA SER A 144 0.73 -3.15 22.09
C SER A 144 1.22 -2.86 20.67
N PRO A 145 2.45 -3.23 20.30
CA PRO A 145 2.97 -3.05 18.94
C PRO A 145 2.28 -3.97 17.94
N SER A 146 1.56 -4.99 18.42
CA SER A 146 0.91 -5.98 17.55
C SER A 146 -0.30 -5.39 16.85
N LEU A 147 -0.41 -5.66 15.56
CA LEU A 147 -1.57 -5.35 14.73
C LEU A 147 -2.23 -6.64 14.25
N SER A 148 -3.55 -6.59 14.03
CA SER A 148 -4.30 -7.74 13.51
C SER A 148 -5.03 -7.36 12.22
N ARG A 149 -4.45 -7.72 11.09
CA ARG A 149 -4.95 -7.42 9.74
C ARG A 149 -5.18 -5.91 9.50
N PRO A 150 -4.12 -5.07 9.61
CA PRO A 150 -4.25 -3.67 9.23
C PRO A 150 -4.66 -3.58 7.75
N ALA A 151 -5.63 -2.72 7.43
CA ALA A 151 -6.17 -2.64 6.09
C ALA A 151 -6.18 -1.21 5.53
N GLY A 152 -7.05 -0.35 6.02
CA GLY A 152 -7.10 1.05 5.63
C GLY A 152 -5.95 1.83 6.28
N ILE A 153 -5.36 2.76 5.56
CA ILE A 153 -4.28 3.62 6.05
C ILE A 153 -4.47 5.03 5.49
N ALA A 154 -4.18 6.03 6.31
CA ALA A 154 -4.19 7.44 5.93
C ALA A 154 -3.11 8.19 6.70
N VAL A 155 -2.57 9.24 6.10
CA VAL A 155 -1.63 10.15 6.77
C VAL A 155 -2.32 11.49 6.99
N GLY A 156 -2.30 11.94 8.25
CA GLY A 156 -2.82 13.25 8.61
C GLY A 156 -1.89 14.39 8.20
N SER A 157 -2.41 15.61 8.15
CA SER A 157 -1.60 16.82 7.90
C SER A 157 -0.57 17.10 8.99
N ASP A 158 -0.73 16.47 10.15
CA ASP A 158 0.19 16.48 11.28
C ASP A 158 1.32 15.45 11.18
N GLY A 159 1.32 14.63 10.10
CA GLY A 159 2.28 13.56 9.87
C GLY A 159 1.92 12.24 10.55
N ASN A 160 0.88 12.20 11.39
CA ASN A 160 0.46 10.96 12.03
C ASN A 160 -0.13 9.97 11.02
N VAL A 161 0.17 8.70 11.20
CA VAL A 161 -0.32 7.60 10.38
C VAL A 161 -1.48 6.91 11.09
N TYR A 162 -2.67 7.01 10.51
CA TYR A 162 -3.89 6.37 11.00
C TYR A 162 -4.11 5.05 10.25
N MET A 163 -4.47 4.00 10.98
CA MET A 163 -4.69 2.68 10.39
C MET A 163 -5.90 1.99 10.99
N THR A 164 -6.62 1.24 10.18
CA THR A 164 -7.63 0.31 10.67
C THR A 164 -6.96 -1.00 11.08
N ASP A 165 -7.16 -1.41 12.33
CA ASP A 165 -6.75 -2.70 12.86
C ASP A 165 -7.99 -3.61 12.87
N SER A 166 -8.24 -4.26 11.71
CA SER A 166 -9.58 -4.76 11.37
C SER A 166 -10.06 -5.88 12.28
N ASP A 167 -9.24 -6.87 12.60
CA ASP A 167 -9.66 -7.99 13.47
C ASP A 167 -9.69 -7.58 14.96
N SER A 168 -9.08 -6.44 15.30
CA SER A 168 -9.15 -5.85 16.65
C SER A 168 -10.32 -4.87 16.79
N HIS A 169 -11.01 -4.52 15.71
CA HIS A 169 -12.09 -3.52 15.67
C HIS A 169 -11.68 -2.13 16.18
N LEU A 170 -10.45 -1.72 15.86
CA LEU A 170 -9.85 -0.46 16.32
C LEU A 170 -9.38 0.40 15.16
N ILE A 171 -9.34 1.71 15.41
CA ILE A 171 -8.51 2.65 14.67
C ILE A 171 -7.30 2.95 15.53
N ARG A 172 -6.12 2.83 14.97
CA ARG A 172 -4.86 3.14 15.65
C ARG A 172 -4.14 4.30 14.98
N VAL A 173 -3.28 4.95 15.73
CA VAL A 173 -2.41 6.04 15.26
C VAL A 173 -0.96 5.72 15.66
N TRP A 174 -0.05 6.01 14.76
CA TRP A 174 1.40 5.94 14.93
C TRP A 174 2.02 7.29 14.63
#